data_8e1419401ad864f36d761e1483f50957
#
_entry.id   8e1419401ad864f36d761e1483f50957
#
_cell.length_a   1.000
_cell.length_b   1.000
_cell.length_c   1.000
_cell.angle_alpha   90.00
_cell.angle_beta   90.00
_cell.angle_gamma   90.00
#
_symmetry.space_group_name_H-M   'P 1'
#
loop_
_entity.id
_entity.type
_entity.pdbx_description
1 polymer ?
#
loop_
_entity_poly.entity_id
_entity_poly.type
_entity_poly.pdbx_seq_one_letter_code
_entity_poly.pdbx_strand_id
1 'polypeptide(L)'
;MSQINAVSIRKLGSNRGCPRLWLQGRLPASAGFHPQTRFAAVKDAERMKVTLRIDPRGDRMVSRKSRKASSDEYVPVIDINSAEVLAMFEGLEHIRVVVRDGEITIDCLESEKRAKERFERVQEKMASGAPITIGSLSHGGGILSRAIHDGLAKGGVVSTLSFANDIRDDLLDHAGYANPVWNAQTIHLAAPLQELAFDQELMSGLPRVDCLEAGLPCEASSVSGRAKNGTSCAEEHPLVGHLVVAFLAVVARVNPAVICLENVPPYKSTASMHILRNQLRDFGYEVHETIVHSGEWGTLEHRSRMCMVAITRGMSFTFDDLVVPHAGAPMLGEILDPVPLDDPSWSTMDYLFTKAERDAAEGKGFAMQILTEDATKVGTISKGYSKNRSTEPKLQHPENPKLLRLLSPAEHARCKGISAQMGDGLSSTIAHEMYGQSITPAPFKAIAELVAMTLQNMKHGSYNVKMISKKDVEAEGSVLLLNPVKEIQEPAQAMLF
;
A
#
# COMPACT_ATOMS: atom_id res chain seq x y z
N MET A 1 25.97 16.72 18.28
CA MET A 1 26.31 16.67 16.82
C MET A 1 26.65 18.09 16.39
N SER A 2 27.73 18.30 15.61
CA SER A 2 28.06 19.62 15.05
C SER A 2 26.95 20.09 14.09
N GLN A 3 26.70 21.39 14.06
CA GLN A 3 25.69 22.02 13.21
C GLN A 3 25.93 21.68 11.73
N ILE A 4 24.85 21.46 11.00
CA ILE A 4 24.91 21.29 9.54
C ILE A 4 25.02 22.68 8.90
N ASN A 5 26.09 22.89 8.11
CA ASN A 5 26.31 24.15 7.39
C ASN A 5 25.66 24.13 6.01
N ALA A 6 25.64 22.97 5.35
CA ALA A 6 24.97 22.79 4.05
C ALA A 6 24.66 21.32 3.77
N VAL A 7 23.62 21.09 2.94
CA VAL A 7 23.30 19.80 2.33
C VAL A 7 23.14 20.01 0.83
N SER A 8 23.68 19.08 0.04
CA SER A 8 23.56 19.15 -1.42
C SER A 8 23.43 17.73 -2.00
N ILE A 9 22.50 17.56 -2.93
CA ILE A 9 22.43 16.37 -3.77
C ILE A 9 23.28 16.64 -5.01
N ARG A 10 24.17 15.73 -5.34
CA ARG A 10 25.12 15.87 -6.44
C ARG A 10 25.05 14.65 -7.35
N LYS A 11 25.13 14.90 -8.65
CA LYS A 11 25.34 13.82 -9.61
C LYS A 11 26.76 13.27 -9.41
N LEU A 12 26.88 11.96 -9.31
CA LEU A 12 28.16 11.28 -9.29
C LEU A 12 28.70 11.26 -10.72
N GLY A 13 29.85 11.86 -10.93
CA GLY A 13 30.52 11.84 -12.24
C GLY A 13 31.21 10.50 -12.50
N SER A 14 31.65 10.30 -13.73
CA SER A 14 32.48 9.18 -14.12
C SER A 14 33.74 9.68 -14.84
N ASN A 15 34.87 9.04 -14.56
CA ASN A 15 36.12 9.29 -15.29
C ASN A 15 36.78 7.94 -15.57
N ARG A 16 36.95 7.62 -16.86
CA ARG A 16 37.53 6.33 -17.34
C ARG A 16 36.83 5.11 -16.72
N GLY A 17 35.49 5.16 -16.60
CA GLY A 17 34.70 4.08 -16.02
C GLY A 17 34.64 4.02 -14.50
N CYS A 18 35.37 4.85 -13.77
CA CYS A 18 35.35 4.92 -12.30
C CYS A 18 34.47 6.09 -11.81
N PRO A 19 33.74 5.94 -10.69
CA PRO A 19 33.00 7.03 -10.08
C PRO A 19 33.95 8.20 -9.71
N ARG A 20 33.47 9.44 -9.94
CA ARG A 20 34.21 10.66 -9.63
C ARG A 20 33.36 11.64 -8.83
N LEU A 21 33.88 12.10 -7.72
CA LEU A 21 33.30 13.16 -6.92
C LEU A 21 34.03 14.50 -7.20
N TRP A 22 33.23 15.50 -7.61
CA TRP A 22 33.73 16.87 -7.84
C TRP A 22 32.95 17.86 -6.98
N LEU A 23 33.61 18.46 -5.98
CA LEU A 23 33.04 19.53 -5.16
C LEU A 23 33.86 20.80 -5.35
N GLN A 24 33.20 21.95 -5.59
CA GLN A 24 33.90 23.21 -5.80
C GLN A 24 33.16 24.39 -5.17
N GLY A 25 33.89 25.47 -4.93
CA GLY A 25 33.37 26.77 -4.55
C GLY A 25 32.91 26.84 -3.10
N ARG A 26 31.71 27.40 -2.87
CA ARG A 26 31.22 27.69 -1.51
C ARG A 26 31.02 26.45 -0.67
N LEU A 27 30.67 25.33 -1.27
CA LEU A 27 30.34 24.10 -0.54
C LEU A 27 31.55 23.59 0.27
N PRO A 28 32.72 23.28 -0.31
CA PRO A 28 33.90 22.91 0.48
C PRO A 28 34.44 24.07 1.35
N ALA A 29 34.35 25.31 0.89
CA ALA A 29 34.81 26.47 1.66
C ALA A 29 34.05 26.65 2.96
N SER A 30 32.74 26.39 2.98
CA SER A 30 31.92 26.49 4.22
C SER A 30 32.24 25.45 5.28
N ALA A 31 32.98 24.39 4.92
CA ALA A 31 33.54 23.42 5.85
C ALA A 31 34.99 23.70 6.23
N GLY A 32 35.58 24.83 5.83
CA GLY A 32 36.97 25.14 6.06
C GLY A 32 37.96 24.47 5.09
N PHE A 33 37.48 23.79 4.03
CA PHE A 33 38.34 23.20 3.00
C PHE A 33 38.76 24.29 2.00
N HIS A 34 39.76 25.06 2.35
CA HIS A 34 40.35 26.08 1.50
C HIS A 34 41.46 25.52 0.58
N PRO A 35 41.88 26.19 -0.48
CA PRO A 35 43.02 25.78 -1.29
C PRO A 35 44.25 25.46 -0.42
N GLN A 36 44.93 24.34 -0.71
CA GLN A 36 46.08 23.82 0.00
C GLN A 36 45.76 23.16 1.40
N THR A 37 44.51 23.19 1.88
CA THR A 37 44.14 22.45 3.07
C THR A 37 44.32 20.94 2.83
N ARG A 38 45.02 20.25 3.75
CA ARG A 38 45.16 18.81 3.71
C ARG A 38 43.97 18.13 4.38
N PHE A 39 43.56 16.97 3.86
CA PHE A 39 42.45 16.19 4.40
C PHE A 39 42.65 14.69 4.19
N ALA A 40 42.02 13.91 5.04
CA ALA A 40 41.88 12.46 4.91
C ALA A 40 40.49 12.09 4.46
N ALA A 41 40.38 10.99 3.69
CA ALA A 41 39.11 10.38 3.29
C ALA A 41 38.92 9.04 4.00
N VAL A 42 37.96 8.96 4.89
CA VAL A 42 37.63 7.73 5.65
C VAL A 42 36.39 7.10 5.05
N LYS A 43 36.50 5.84 4.62
CA LYS A 43 35.38 5.08 4.06
C LYS A 43 34.73 4.19 5.13
N ASP A 44 33.39 4.11 5.07
CA ASP A 44 32.57 3.16 5.82
C ASP A 44 31.67 2.46 4.75
N ALA A 45 32.11 1.28 4.34
CA ALA A 45 31.44 0.55 3.28
C ALA A 45 30.08 -0.01 3.72
N GLU A 46 29.94 -0.41 4.99
CA GLU A 46 28.69 -0.94 5.53
C GLU A 46 27.59 0.12 5.52
N ARG A 47 27.96 1.37 5.89
CA ARG A 47 27.04 2.51 5.88
C ARG A 47 26.97 3.24 4.54
N MET A 48 27.67 2.77 3.52
CA MET A 48 27.80 3.42 2.21
C MET A 48 28.14 4.92 2.37
N LYS A 49 29.19 5.22 3.12
CA LYS A 49 29.54 6.57 3.55
C LYS A 49 31.03 6.84 3.38
N VAL A 50 31.38 8.02 2.89
CA VAL A 50 32.73 8.57 2.89
C VAL A 50 32.74 9.86 3.71
N THR A 51 33.67 9.98 4.64
CA THR A 51 33.86 11.18 5.45
C THR A 51 35.21 11.81 5.11
N LEU A 52 35.17 13.05 4.63
CA LEU A 52 36.38 13.89 4.44
C LEU A 52 36.59 14.72 5.70
N ARG A 53 37.76 14.66 6.31
CA ARG A 53 38.13 15.45 7.49
C ARG A 53 39.38 16.23 7.24
N ILE A 54 39.39 17.50 7.67
CA ILE A 54 40.60 18.29 7.68
C ILE A 54 41.60 17.63 8.60
N ASP A 55 42.75 17.28 8.03
CA ASP A 55 43.86 16.65 8.74
C ASP A 55 45.19 17.14 8.16
N PRO A 56 46.02 17.79 8.96
CA PRO A 56 47.37 18.26 8.50
C PRO A 56 48.27 17.12 7.98
N ARG A 57 48.02 15.86 8.44
CA ARG A 57 48.71 14.67 7.95
C ARG A 57 48.01 13.92 6.86
N GLY A 58 46.88 14.44 6.41
CA GLY A 58 46.06 13.81 5.36
C GLY A 58 46.84 13.64 4.05
N ASP A 59 46.53 12.58 3.34
CA ASP A 59 47.17 12.18 2.09
C ASP A 59 46.65 12.99 0.87
N ARG A 60 45.60 13.77 1.06
CA ARG A 60 44.92 14.54 0.00
C ARG A 60 44.99 16.03 0.29
N MET A 61 44.94 16.83 -0.78
CA MET A 61 45.00 18.28 -0.69
C MET A 61 43.91 18.92 -1.54
N VAL A 62 43.28 19.98 -1.01
CA VAL A 62 42.28 20.78 -1.71
C VAL A 62 42.99 21.56 -2.83
N SER A 63 42.57 21.36 -4.08
CA SER A 63 43.04 22.05 -5.25
C SER A 63 42.43 23.45 -5.36
N ARG A 64 42.94 24.27 -6.28
CA ARG A 64 42.39 25.58 -6.61
C ARG A 64 42.00 25.69 -8.07
N LYS A 65 40.92 26.41 -8.34
CA LYS A 65 40.49 26.75 -9.69
C LYS A 65 40.22 28.27 -9.78
N SER A 66 40.68 28.92 -10.82
CA SER A 66 40.30 30.34 -11.08
C SER A 66 38.81 30.48 -11.23
N ARG A 67 38.21 31.48 -10.60
CA ARG A 67 36.78 31.75 -10.68
C ARG A 67 36.38 32.26 -12.07
N LYS A 68 37.25 33.06 -12.69
CA LYS A 68 37.17 33.52 -14.09
C LYS A 68 38.56 33.42 -14.72
N ALA A 69 38.64 33.26 -16.02
CA ALA A 69 39.90 33.12 -16.75
C ALA A 69 40.89 34.28 -16.53
N SER A 70 40.39 35.43 -16.10
CA SER A 70 41.17 36.69 -15.91
C SER A 70 41.17 37.18 -14.45
N SER A 71 40.80 36.36 -13.45
CA SER A 71 40.75 36.80 -12.06
C SER A 71 41.74 36.04 -11.20
N ASP A 72 42.37 36.72 -10.24
CA ASP A 72 43.20 36.14 -9.19
C ASP A 72 42.37 35.50 -8.07
N GLU A 73 41.05 35.49 -8.20
CA GLU A 73 40.15 34.79 -7.25
C GLU A 73 40.16 33.30 -7.51
N TYR A 74 40.55 32.55 -6.51
CA TYR A 74 40.56 31.09 -6.53
C TYR A 74 39.44 30.52 -5.67
N VAL A 75 38.79 29.46 -6.16
CA VAL A 75 37.82 28.67 -5.42
C VAL A 75 38.41 27.29 -5.08
N PRO A 76 38.11 26.76 -3.90
CA PRO A 76 38.53 25.40 -3.52
C PRO A 76 37.87 24.35 -4.40
N VAL A 77 38.63 23.31 -4.71
CA VAL A 77 38.17 22.14 -5.45
C VAL A 77 38.63 20.88 -4.74
N ILE A 78 37.68 20.01 -4.42
CA ILE A 78 37.92 18.64 -3.99
C ILE A 78 37.54 17.73 -5.17
N ASP A 79 38.54 17.03 -5.69
CA ASP A 79 38.39 16.06 -6.78
C ASP A 79 38.84 14.68 -6.27
N ILE A 80 37.90 13.79 -6.13
CA ILE A 80 38.18 12.40 -5.75
C ILE A 80 37.85 11.51 -6.92
N ASN A 81 38.86 10.94 -7.52
CA ASN A 81 38.80 10.01 -8.63
C ASN A 81 39.56 8.71 -8.21
N SER A 82 39.03 8.04 -7.19
CA SER A 82 39.61 6.86 -6.61
C SER A 82 38.55 5.79 -6.51
N ALA A 83 38.70 4.73 -7.32
CA ALA A 83 37.85 3.55 -7.24
C ALA A 83 37.81 2.96 -5.82
N GLU A 84 38.95 2.95 -5.12
CA GLU A 84 39.03 2.47 -3.74
C GLU A 84 38.08 3.23 -2.80
N VAL A 85 37.96 4.54 -2.95
CA VAL A 85 37.15 5.40 -2.06
C VAL A 85 35.67 5.39 -2.49
N LEU A 86 35.40 5.35 -3.80
CA LEU A 86 34.06 5.59 -4.36
C LEU A 86 33.38 4.32 -4.90
N ALA A 87 34.04 3.13 -4.87
CA ALA A 87 33.47 1.90 -5.39
C ALA A 87 32.09 1.56 -4.79
N MET A 88 31.87 1.92 -3.52
CA MET A 88 30.60 1.68 -2.85
C MET A 88 29.42 2.50 -3.44
N PHE A 89 29.71 3.50 -4.24
CA PHE A 89 28.71 4.34 -4.93
C PHE A 89 28.58 3.96 -6.42
N GLU A 90 29.22 2.89 -6.86
CA GLU A 90 29.09 2.42 -8.24
C GLU A 90 27.62 2.07 -8.56
N GLY A 91 27.12 2.53 -9.70
CA GLY A 91 25.72 2.39 -10.10
C GLY A 91 24.78 3.47 -9.56
N LEU A 92 25.21 4.31 -8.60
CA LEU A 92 24.42 5.45 -8.15
C LEU A 92 24.57 6.65 -9.10
N GLU A 93 23.46 7.27 -9.47
CA GLU A 93 23.47 8.51 -10.25
C GLU A 93 23.70 9.73 -9.37
N HIS A 94 23.14 9.72 -8.15
CA HIS A 94 23.19 10.82 -7.23
C HIS A 94 23.67 10.41 -5.85
N ILE A 95 24.35 11.34 -5.19
CA ILE A 95 24.84 11.21 -3.82
C ILE A 95 24.42 12.43 -2.99
N ARG A 96 24.33 12.25 -1.70
CA ARG A 96 24.09 13.31 -0.73
C ARG A 96 25.42 13.75 -0.12
N VAL A 97 25.66 15.06 -0.15
CA VAL A 97 26.82 15.71 0.48
C VAL A 97 26.32 16.55 1.65
N VAL A 98 26.81 16.25 2.86
CA VAL A 98 26.49 16.98 4.09
C VAL A 98 27.77 17.67 4.58
N VAL A 99 27.69 18.96 4.81
CA VAL A 99 28.82 19.82 5.17
C VAL A 99 28.67 20.29 6.61
N ARG A 100 29.73 20.11 7.40
CA ARG A 100 29.91 20.62 8.77
C ARG A 100 31.29 21.25 8.89
N ASP A 101 31.54 21.96 9.99
CA ASP A 101 32.87 22.51 10.24
C ASP A 101 33.93 21.41 10.30
N GLY A 102 34.96 21.52 9.50
CA GLY A 102 36.05 20.56 9.40
C GLY A 102 35.70 19.20 8.75
N GLU A 103 34.45 19.00 8.34
CA GLU A 103 33.99 17.69 7.86
C GLU A 103 33.02 17.80 6.68
N ILE A 104 33.23 16.98 5.67
CA ILE A 104 32.26 16.76 4.58
C ILE A 104 31.93 15.27 4.53
N THR A 105 30.65 14.93 4.67
CA THR A 105 30.17 13.57 4.54
C THR A 105 29.50 13.36 3.18
N ILE A 106 29.88 12.30 2.50
CA ILE A 106 29.28 11.83 1.26
C ILE A 106 28.55 10.52 1.56
N ASP A 107 27.28 10.46 1.19
CA ASP A 107 26.38 9.36 1.43
C ASP A 107 25.58 9.02 0.17
N CYS A 108 25.03 7.79 0.07
CA CYS A 108 23.92 7.55 -0.84
C CYS A 108 22.66 8.30 -0.37
N LEU A 109 21.68 8.44 -1.27
CA LEU A 109 20.38 9.02 -0.90
C LEU A 109 19.69 8.19 0.18
N GLU A 110 18.88 8.84 0.99
CA GLU A 110 18.13 8.15 2.06
C GLU A 110 17.17 7.10 1.51
N SER A 111 16.56 7.35 0.35
CA SER A 111 15.73 6.37 -0.37
C SER A 111 16.50 5.11 -0.72
N GLU A 112 17.75 5.23 -1.17
CA GLU A 112 18.60 4.09 -1.51
C GLU A 112 19.00 3.28 -0.26
N LYS A 113 19.36 3.97 0.83
CA LYS A 113 19.63 3.29 2.12
C LYS A 113 18.44 2.47 2.59
N ARG A 114 17.26 3.08 2.54
CA ARG A 114 16.01 2.44 2.95
C ARG A 114 15.65 1.26 2.05
N ALA A 115 15.81 1.40 0.74
CA ALA A 115 15.55 0.34 -0.20
C ALA A 115 16.50 -0.86 0.01
N LYS A 116 17.79 -0.58 0.22
CA LYS A 116 18.79 -1.60 0.54
C LYS A 116 18.46 -2.30 1.87
N GLU A 117 18.19 -1.54 2.93
CA GLU A 117 17.88 -2.08 4.26
C GLU A 117 16.69 -3.03 4.24
N ARG A 118 15.57 -2.64 3.60
CA ARG A 118 14.39 -3.51 3.55
C ARG A 118 14.58 -4.72 2.64
N PHE A 119 15.37 -4.59 1.57
CA PHE A 119 15.74 -5.72 0.70
C PHE A 119 16.57 -6.75 1.47
N GLU A 120 17.66 -6.32 2.11
CA GLU A 120 18.58 -7.18 2.88
C GLU A 120 17.86 -7.85 4.05
N ARG A 121 17.01 -7.12 4.80
CA ARG A 121 16.21 -7.66 5.89
C ARG A 121 15.30 -8.80 5.45
N VAL A 122 14.59 -8.64 4.34
CA VAL A 122 13.73 -9.71 3.80
C VAL A 122 14.55 -10.87 3.26
N GLN A 123 15.65 -10.60 2.57
CA GLN A 123 16.55 -11.65 2.06
C GLN A 123 17.08 -12.52 3.20
N GLU A 124 17.53 -11.92 4.30
CA GLU A 124 18.00 -12.64 5.49
C GLU A 124 16.91 -13.53 6.09
N LYS A 125 15.67 -13.02 6.19
CA LYS A 125 14.53 -13.80 6.68
C LYS A 125 14.20 -14.96 5.75
N MET A 126 14.20 -14.73 4.44
CA MET A 126 13.97 -15.79 3.47
C MET A 126 15.05 -16.86 3.49
N ALA A 127 16.30 -16.48 3.71
CA ALA A 127 17.43 -17.42 3.83
C ALA A 127 17.37 -18.25 5.14
N SER A 128 16.98 -17.61 6.25
CA SER A 128 16.91 -18.27 7.57
C SER A 128 15.59 -18.98 7.83
N GLY A 129 14.55 -18.79 7.00
CA GLY A 129 13.21 -19.29 7.27
C GLY A 129 12.46 -18.54 8.39
N ALA A 130 12.95 -17.36 8.80
CA ALA A 130 12.29 -16.54 9.79
C ALA A 130 10.97 -15.96 9.27
N PRO A 131 9.93 -15.78 10.14
CA PRO A 131 8.65 -15.24 9.70
C PRO A 131 8.76 -13.83 9.13
N ILE A 132 8.03 -13.56 8.05
CA ILE A 132 7.80 -12.22 7.51
C ILE A 132 6.86 -11.47 8.47
N THR A 133 7.27 -10.26 8.87
CA THR A 133 6.47 -9.41 9.74
C THR A 133 5.50 -8.56 8.94
N ILE A 134 4.24 -8.49 9.37
CA ILE A 134 3.17 -7.74 8.71
C ILE A 134 2.65 -6.65 9.63
N GLY A 135 2.48 -5.44 9.10
CA GLY A 135 1.69 -4.38 9.72
C GLY A 135 0.38 -4.22 8.98
N SER A 136 -0.70 -3.93 9.69
CA SER A 136 -2.04 -3.75 9.15
C SER A 136 -2.61 -2.38 9.52
N LEU A 137 -3.12 -1.66 8.52
CA LEU A 137 -3.78 -0.36 8.69
C LEU A 137 -5.22 -0.40 8.20
N SER A 138 -6.13 0.22 8.96
CA SER A 138 -7.57 0.11 8.76
C SER A 138 -8.00 -1.36 8.77
N HIS A 139 -7.60 -2.06 9.81
CA HIS A 139 -7.68 -3.52 9.97
C HIS A 139 -9.12 -4.05 10.01
N GLY A 140 -10.04 -3.28 10.65
CA GLY A 140 -11.41 -3.75 10.92
C GLY A 140 -11.41 -5.11 11.63
N GLY A 141 -12.16 -6.08 11.11
CA GLY A 141 -12.13 -7.48 11.58
C GLY A 141 -10.96 -8.31 11.03
N GLY A 142 -10.04 -7.68 10.28
CA GLY A 142 -8.82 -8.34 9.79
C GLY A 142 -9.01 -9.32 8.63
N ILE A 143 -10.08 -9.16 7.84
CA ILE A 143 -10.36 -10.06 6.70
C ILE A 143 -9.28 -9.95 5.62
N LEU A 144 -8.80 -8.73 5.31
CA LEU A 144 -7.70 -8.53 4.38
C LEU A 144 -6.41 -9.15 4.93
N SER A 145 -6.10 -8.86 6.20
CA SER A 145 -4.94 -9.42 6.90
C SER A 145 -4.94 -10.94 6.83
N ARG A 146 -6.07 -11.58 7.14
CA ARG A 146 -6.22 -13.04 7.04
C ARG A 146 -5.95 -13.55 5.63
N ALA A 147 -6.49 -12.90 4.60
CA ALA A 147 -6.28 -13.30 3.22
C ALA A 147 -4.79 -13.20 2.81
N ILE A 148 -4.09 -12.15 3.25
CA ILE A 148 -2.65 -11.98 3.01
C ILE A 148 -1.85 -13.08 3.71
N HIS A 149 -2.09 -13.34 4.99
CA HIS A 149 -1.41 -14.41 5.74
C HIS A 149 -1.64 -15.79 5.11
N ASP A 150 -2.88 -16.11 4.75
CA ASP A 150 -3.25 -17.38 4.11
C ASP A 150 -2.58 -17.54 2.74
N GLY A 151 -2.50 -16.46 1.95
CA GLY A 151 -1.85 -16.48 0.65
C GLY A 151 -0.34 -16.65 0.75
N LEU A 152 0.31 -15.94 1.68
CA LEU A 152 1.74 -16.11 1.97
C LEU A 152 2.04 -17.55 2.42
N ALA A 153 1.23 -18.10 3.31
CA ALA A 153 1.37 -19.49 3.78
C ALA A 153 1.20 -20.48 2.65
N LYS A 154 0.21 -20.29 1.76
CA LYS A 154 0.01 -21.12 0.57
C LYS A 154 1.22 -21.09 -0.37
N GLY A 155 1.86 -19.92 -0.51
CA GLY A 155 3.12 -19.75 -1.23
C GLY A 155 4.37 -20.19 -0.44
N GLY A 156 4.22 -20.85 0.73
CA GLY A 156 5.34 -21.38 1.53
C GLY A 156 6.10 -20.33 2.34
N VAL A 157 5.50 -19.17 2.61
CA VAL A 157 6.10 -18.09 3.41
C VAL A 157 5.35 -17.98 4.73
N VAL A 158 6.07 -18.22 5.84
CA VAL A 158 5.53 -18.02 7.19
C VAL A 158 5.47 -16.52 7.50
N SER A 159 4.40 -16.06 8.11
CA SER A 159 4.20 -14.65 8.44
C SER A 159 3.62 -14.45 9.83
N THR A 160 3.84 -13.30 10.43
CA THR A 160 3.33 -12.91 11.75
C THR A 160 2.84 -11.47 11.72
N LEU A 161 1.69 -11.21 12.35
CA LEU A 161 1.15 -9.86 12.51
C LEU A 161 1.89 -9.13 13.63
N SER A 162 2.56 -8.03 13.30
CA SER A 162 3.33 -7.22 14.25
C SER A 162 2.48 -6.14 14.92
N PHE A 163 1.63 -5.48 14.15
CA PHE A 163 0.66 -4.50 14.66
C PHE A 163 -0.57 -4.42 13.77
N ALA A 164 -1.68 -4.03 14.36
CA ALA A 164 -2.91 -3.71 13.66
C ALA A 164 -3.45 -2.36 14.15
N ASN A 165 -3.82 -1.48 13.21
CA ASN A 165 -4.45 -0.19 13.49
C ASN A 165 -5.84 -0.11 12.89
N ASP A 166 -6.78 0.35 13.68
CA ASP A 166 -8.11 0.80 13.24
C ASP A 166 -8.61 1.90 14.18
N ILE A 167 -9.54 2.71 13.72
CA ILE A 167 -10.25 3.68 14.57
C ILE A 167 -11.31 2.99 15.45
N ARG A 168 -11.76 1.79 15.05
CA ARG A 168 -12.79 0.99 15.70
C ARG A 168 -12.14 0.00 16.68
N ASP A 169 -12.05 0.43 17.94
CA ASP A 169 -11.52 -0.39 19.04
C ASP A 169 -12.29 -1.71 19.21
N ASP A 170 -13.61 -1.65 19.12
CA ASP A 170 -14.50 -2.82 19.22
C ASP A 170 -14.24 -3.91 18.14
N LEU A 171 -13.88 -3.51 16.93
CA LEU A 171 -13.52 -4.44 15.85
C LEU A 171 -12.11 -4.98 16.00
N LEU A 172 -11.16 -4.16 16.45
CA LEU A 172 -9.80 -4.61 16.75
C LEU A 172 -9.77 -5.60 17.91
N ASP A 173 -10.48 -5.28 18.98
CA ASP A 173 -10.60 -6.17 20.15
C ASP A 173 -11.21 -7.51 19.74
N HIS A 174 -12.32 -7.48 19.00
CA HIS A 174 -12.93 -8.68 18.44
C HIS A 174 -11.97 -9.47 17.54
N ALA A 175 -11.22 -8.81 16.65
CA ALA A 175 -10.24 -9.46 15.78
C ALA A 175 -9.13 -10.15 16.59
N GLY A 176 -8.73 -9.57 17.72
CA GLY A 176 -7.77 -10.17 18.64
C GLY A 176 -8.18 -11.55 19.17
N TYR A 177 -9.48 -11.81 19.29
CA TYR A 177 -10.03 -13.10 19.72
C TYR A 177 -10.42 -14.01 18.55
N ALA A 178 -11.04 -13.47 17.51
CA ALA A 178 -11.68 -14.25 16.45
C ALA A 178 -10.77 -14.50 15.23
N ASN A 179 -9.74 -13.66 15.03
CA ASN A 179 -8.89 -13.77 13.85
C ASN A 179 -7.55 -14.45 14.19
N PRO A 180 -7.29 -15.65 13.66
CA PRO A 180 -6.10 -16.44 14.02
C PRO A 180 -4.76 -15.86 13.54
N VAL A 181 -4.74 -14.73 12.82
CA VAL A 181 -3.49 -14.03 12.49
C VAL A 181 -2.91 -13.28 13.68
N TRP A 182 -3.74 -12.98 14.68
CA TRP A 182 -3.30 -12.32 15.90
C TRP A 182 -2.49 -13.27 16.80
N ASN A 183 -1.53 -12.69 17.50
CA ASN A 183 -0.71 -13.40 18.48
C ASN A 183 -0.42 -12.48 19.68
N ALA A 184 0.16 -13.01 20.73
CA ALA A 184 0.40 -12.30 21.98
C ALA A 184 1.36 -11.08 21.85
N GLN A 185 2.12 -10.98 20.76
CA GLN A 185 3.05 -9.88 20.49
C GLN A 185 2.47 -8.84 19.52
N THR A 186 1.27 -9.08 18.97
CA THR A 186 0.63 -8.11 18.06
C THR A 186 0.28 -6.83 18.81
N ILE A 187 0.80 -5.69 18.32
CA ILE A 187 0.51 -4.39 18.91
C ILE A 187 -0.89 -3.93 18.46
N HIS A 188 -1.77 -3.68 19.42
CA HIS A 188 -3.12 -3.18 19.22
C HIS A 188 -3.11 -1.65 19.21
N LEU A 189 -3.50 -1.01 18.10
CA LEU A 189 -3.45 0.44 17.90
C LEU A 189 -4.84 0.98 17.55
N ALA A 190 -5.71 1.13 18.55
CA ALA A 190 -7.05 1.71 18.40
C ALA A 190 -6.98 3.24 18.36
N ALA A 191 -6.58 3.79 17.22
CA ALA A 191 -6.42 5.22 17.04
C ALA A 191 -6.70 5.65 15.59
N PRO A 192 -7.17 6.87 15.36
CA PRO A 192 -7.20 7.46 14.03
C PRO A 192 -5.80 7.43 13.40
N LEU A 193 -5.72 7.04 12.12
CA LEU A 193 -4.44 6.87 11.43
C LEU A 193 -3.59 8.16 11.42
N GLN A 194 -4.23 9.33 11.35
CA GLN A 194 -3.55 10.62 11.39
C GLN A 194 -2.94 10.92 12.78
N GLU A 195 -3.60 10.52 13.86
CA GLU A 195 -3.03 10.65 15.23
C GLU A 195 -1.79 9.78 15.36
N LEU A 196 -1.89 8.51 14.97
CA LEU A 196 -0.75 7.60 14.94
C LEU A 196 0.41 8.17 14.12
N ALA A 197 0.12 8.66 12.91
CA ALA A 197 1.13 9.06 11.94
C ALA A 197 1.92 10.32 12.32
N PHE A 198 1.34 11.21 13.10
CA PHE A 198 1.94 12.50 13.48
C PHE A 198 2.30 12.61 14.96
N ASP A 199 2.01 11.60 15.75
CA ASP A 199 2.57 11.44 17.09
C ASP A 199 3.98 10.86 17.02
N GLN A 200 4.97 11.64 17.44
CA GLN A 200 6.38 11.24 17.36
C GLN A 200 6.71 10.07 18.29
N GLU A 201 6.07 9.98 19.44
CA GLU A 201 6.28 8.90 20.42
C GLU A 201 5.70 7.60 19.88
N LEU A 202 4.44 7.59 19.46
CA LEU A 202 3.79 6.42 18.87
C LEU A 202 4.53 5.94 17.63
N MET A 203 4.89 6.85 16.72
CA MET A 203 5.64 6.51 15.53
C MET A 203 7.02 5.92 15.85
N SER A 204 7.72 6.42 16.88
CA SER A 204 9.03 5.85 17.27
C SER A 204 8.91 4.42 17.81
N GLY A 205 7.77 4.08 18.42
CA GLY A 205 7.45 2.76 18.93
C GLY A 205 7.08 1.73 17.87
N LEU A 206 6.68 2.16 16.65
CA LEU A 206 6.32 1.21 15.59
C LEU A 206 7.53 0.42 15.10
N PRO A 207 7.44 -0.93 15.03
CA PRO A 207 8.51 -1.77 14.49
C PRO A 207 8.65 -1.60 12.97
N ARG A 208 9.83 -1.94 12.44
CA ARG A 208 10.01 -2.21 11.01
C ARG A 208 9.21 -3.46 10.65
N VAL A 209 8.54 -3.44 9.50
CA VAL A 209 7.83 -4.62 9.00
C VAL A 209 8.27 -4.96 7.58
N ASP A 210 8.07 -6.20 7.16
CA ASP A 210 8.45 -6.65 5.83
C ASP A 210 7.31 -6.45 4.82
N CYS A 211 6.08 -6.57 5.28
CA CYS A 211 4.88 -6.29 4.50
C CYS A 211 3.99 -5.31 5.27
N LEU A 212 3.41 -4.34 4.58
CA LEU A 212 2.36 -3.46 5.10
C LEU A 212 1.12 -3.65 4.26
N GLU A 213 0.02 -4.07 4.87
CA GLU A 213 -1.27 -4.11 4.21
C GLU A 213 -2.19 -3.00 4.73
N ALA A 214 -3.05 -2.48 3.86
CA ALA A 214 -3.98 -1.43 4.21
C ALA A 214 -5.27 -1.50 3.37
N GLY A 215 -6.41 -1.34 4.03
CA GLY A 215 -7.70 -1.07 3.41
C GLY A 215 -8.15 0.35 3.73
N LEU A 216 -7.56 1.36 3.08
CA LEU A 216 -7.89 2.75 3.41
C LEU A 216 -9.39 3.04 3.20
N PRO A 217 -10.03 3.85 4.06
CA PRO A 217 -11.45 4.15 3.96
C PRO A 217 -11.87 4.63 2.56
N CYS A 218 -12.81 3.93 1.94
CA CYS A 218 -13.30 4.19 0.59
C CYS A 218 -14.45 5.20 0.54
N GLU A 219 -14.93 5.73 1.67
CA GLU A 219 -16.10 6.62 1.74
C GLU A 219 -15.94 7.87 0.85
N ALA A 220 -14.73 8.40 0.77
CA ALA A 220 -14.42 9.53 -0.09
C ALA A 220 -14.42 9.20 -1.59
N SER A 221 -14.07 7.98 -1.95
CA SER A 221 -13.82 7.58 -3.36
C SER A 221 -14.98 6.80 -3.98
N SER A 222 -15.83 6.17 -3.16
CA SER A 222 -16.96 5.41 -3.66
C SER A 222 -18.04 6.31 -4.24
N VAL A 223 -18.72 5.84 -5.30
CA VAL A 223 -19.83 6.57 -5.94
C VAL A 223 -20.91 6.95 -4.93
N SER A 224 -21.31 5.99 -4.07
CA SER A 224 -22.31 6.22 -3.02
C SER A 224 -21.84 7.19 -1.93
N GLY A 225 -20.56 7.15 -1.57
CA GLY A 225 -19.97 8.04 -0.58
C GLY A 225 -19.90 9.47 -1.08
N ARG A 226 -19.44 9.70 -2.31
CA ARG A 226 -19.43 11.03 -2.94
C ARG A 226 -20.82 11.61 -3.10
N ALA A 227 -21.77 10.82 -3.57
CA ALA A 227 -23.16 11.24 -3.71
C ALA A 227 -23.79 11.63 -2.34
N LYS A 228 -23.48 10.88 -1.28
CA LYS A 228 -23.94 11.18 0.09
C LYS A 228 -23.37 12.48 0.63
N ASN A 229 -22.10 12.75 0.38
CA ASN A 229 -21.37 13.87 0.97
C ASN A 229 -21.31 15.12 0.06
N GLY A 230 -21.82 15.03 -1.18
CA GLY A 230 -21.83 16.14 -2.14
C GLY A 230 -20.43 16.58 -2.58
N THR A 231 -19.42 15.67 -2.52
CA THR A 231 -18.04 15.98 -2.88
C THR A 231 -17.75 15.75 -4.36
N SER A 232 -17.00 16.65 -4.98
CA SER A 232 -16.60 16.54 -6.39
C SER A 232 -15.40 15.59 -6.55
N CYS A 233 -14.47 15.59 -5.60
CA CYS A 233 -13.34 14.68 -5.55
C CYS A 233 -13.21 14.02 -4.16
N ALA A 234 -12.44 12.95 -4.10
CA ALA A 234 -12.26 12.16 -2.88
C ALA A 234 -11.56 12.96 -1.76
N GLU A 235 -10.64 13.82 -2.15
CA GLU A 235 -9.78 14.59 -1.24
C GLU A 235 -10.55 15.69 -0.50
N GLU A 236 -11.74 16.10 -0.98
CA GLU A 236 -12.63 17.04 -0.29
C GLU A 236 -13.32 16.45 0.95
N HIS A 237 -13.26 15.13 1.12
CA HIS A 237 -13.93 14.51 2.26
C HIS A 237 -13.23 14.86 3.57
N PRO A 238 -13.93 15.52 4.54
CA PRO A 238 -13.26 16.14 5.69
C PRO A 238 -12.58 15.15 6.64
N LEU A 239 -13.05 13.91 6.70
CA LEU A 239 -12.54 12.92 7.65
C LEU A 239 -11.52 11.96 7.05
N VAL A 240 -11.60 11.65 5.76
CA VAL A 240 -10.79 10.58 5.18
C VAL A 240 -10.04 10.99 3.91
N GLY A 241 -10.31 12.17 3.34
CA GLY A 241 -9.68 12.63 2.10
C GLY A 241 -8.16 12.84 2.22
N HIS A 242 -7.67 13.13 3.40
CA HIS A 242 -6.25 13.41 3.69
C HIS A 242 -5.46 12.18 4.22
N LEU A 243 -6.10 11.02 4.41
CA LEU A 243 -5.45 9.85 5.03
C LEU A 243 -4.26 9.30 4.23
N VAL A 244 -4.15 9.61 2.94
CA VAL A 244 -2.98 9.27 2.11
C VAL A 244 -1.69 9.83 2.70
N VAL A 245 -1.72 11.02 3.32
CA VAL A 245 -0.54 11.65 3.95
C VAL A 245 -0.11 10.87 5.19
N ALA A 246 -1.06 10.52 6.04
CA ALA A 246 -0.82 9.70 7.23
C ALA A 246 -0.28 8.30 6.85
N PHE A 247 -0.89 7.67 5.84
CA PHE A 247 -0.42 6.39 5.32
C PHE A 247 1.04 6.46 4.85
N LEU A 248 1.41 7.47 4.07
CA LEU A 248 2.79 7.66 3.61
C LEU A 248 3.78 7.91 4.75
N ALA A 249 3.35 8.61 5.81
CA ALA A 249 4.18 8.80 7.01
C ALA A 249 4.46 7.46 7.71
N VAL A 250 3.44 6.61 7.86
CA VAL A 250 3.62 5.25 8.42
C VAL A 250 4.52 4.40 7.51
N VAL A 251 4.32 4.40 6.18
CA VAL A 251 5.21 3.72 5.22
C VAL A 251 6.66 4.17 5.41
N ALA A 252 6.88 5.48 5.51
CA ALA A 252 8.22 6.02 5.73
C ALA A 252 8.81 5.56 7.06
N ARG A 253 8.03 5.34 8.10
CA ARG A 253 8.49 4.87 9.41
C ARG A 253 8.79 3.37 9.43
N VAL A 254 7.83 2.55 9.02
CA VAL A 254 7.94 1.09 9.15
C VAL A 254 8.76 0.45 8.03
N ASN A 255 9.02 1.18 6.94
CA ASN A 255 9.89 0.82 5.81
C ASN A 255 9.66 -0.62 5.30
N PRO A 256 8.44 -0.98 4.84
CA PRO A 256 8.13 -2.33 4.40
C PRO A 256 8.81 -2.65 3.07
N ALA A 257 9.15 -3.91 2.83
CA ALA A 257 9.65 -4.34 1.52
C ALA A 257 8.53 -4.48 0.49
N VAL A 258 7.33 -4.82 0.96
CA VAL A 258 6.11 -4.95 0.15
C VAL A 258 4.97 -4.17 0.80
N ILE A 259 4.18 -3.50 -0.03
CA ILE A 259 2.94 -2.82 0.39
C ILE A 259 1.79 -3.41 -0.41
N CYS A 260 0.71 -3.81 0.26
CA CYS A 260 -0.54 -4.24 -0.35
C CYS A 260 -1.64 -3.26 0.05
N LEU A 261 -2.16 -2.47 -0.88
CA LEU A 261 -3.23 -1.51 -0.64
C LEU A 261 -4.50 -1.95 -1.37
N GLU A 262 -5.60 -2.04 -0.64
CA GLU A 262 -6.94 -2.27 -1.18
C GLU A 262 -7.76 -0.98 -1.20
N ASN A 263 -8.57 -0.80 -2.23
CA ASN A 263 -9.60 0.22 -2.27
C ASN A 263 -10.67 -0.10 -3.33
N VAL A 264 -11.65 0.79 -3.49
CA VAL A 264 -12.64 0.72 -4.58
C VAL A 264 -12.01 1.12 -5.93
N PRO A 265 -12.49 0.60 -7.08
CA PRO A 265 -11.91 0.91 -8.39
C PRO A 265 -11.76 2.39 -8.72
N PRO A 266 -12.71 3.31 -8.37
CA PRO A 266 -12.56 4.73 -8.63
C PRO A 266 -11.37 5.39 -7.91
N TYR A 267 -10.84 4.78 -6.83
CA TYR A 267 -9.65 5.29 -6.14
C TYR A 267 -8.43 5.37 -7.07
N LYS A 268 -8.34 4.51 -8.07
CA LYS A 268 -7.24 4.46 -9.05
C LYS A 268 -6.99 5.80 -9.76
N SER A 269 -8.05 6.60 -9.96
CA SER A 269 -8.00 7.89 -10.66
C SER A 269 -8.01 9.11 -9.74
N THR A 270 -7.92 8.94 -8.43
CA THR A 270 -7.90 10.04 -7.45
C THR A 270 -6.54 10.74 -7.40
N ALA A 271 -6.52 11.99 -6.92
CA ALA A 271 -5.28 12.71 -6.63
C ALA A 271 -4.45 11.97 -5.58
N SER A 272 -5.08 11.37 -4.57
CA SER A 272 -4.44 10.52 -3.57
C SER A 272 -3.63 9.39 -4.19
N MET A 273 -4.18 8.68 -5.19
CA MET A 273 -3.47 7.61 -5.86
C MET A 273 -2.29 8.11 -6.70
N HIS A 274 -2.42 9.28 -7.34
CA HIS A 274 -1.29 9.92 -8.05
C HIS A 274 -0.16 10.29 -7.08
N ILE A 275 -0.50 10.83 -5.89
CA ILE A 275 0.48 11.13 -4.84
C ILE A 275 1.17 9.84 -4.39
N LEU A 276 0.41 8.77 -4.14
CA LEU A 276 0.96 7.47 -3.74
C LEU A 276 1.98 6.94 -4.75
N ARG A 277 1.63 6.86 -6.04
CA ARG A 277 2.54 6.38 -7.09
C ARG A 277 3.85 7.15 -7.12
N ASN A 278 3.77 8.48 -7.09
CA ASN A 278 4.96 9.33 -7.15
C ASN A 278 5.81 9.19 -5.90
N GLN A 279 5.20 9.27 -4.71
CA GLN A 279 5.94 9.21 -3.45
C GLN A 279 6.54 7.83 -3.18
N LEU A 280 5.84 6.75 -3.54
CA LEU A 280 6.38 5.39 -3.40
C LEU A 280 7.55 5.16 -4.36
N ARG A 281 7.49 5.71 -5.59
CA ARG A 281 8.63 5.68 -6.52
C ARG A 281 9.84 6.41 -5.92
N ASP A 282 9.63 7.59 -5.32
CA ASP A 282 10.69 8.35 -4.65
C ASP A 282 11.26 7.60 -3.43
N PHE A 283 10.44 6.77 -2.77
CA PHE A 283 10.88 5.88 -1.69
C PHE A 283 11.61 4.63 -2.20
N GLY A 284 11.74 4.45 -3.52
CA GLY A 284 12.42 3.32 -4.13
C GLY A 284 11.54 2.06 -4.25
N TYR A 285 10.25 2.23 -4.51
CA TYR A 285 9.33 1.14 -4.87
C TYR A 285 9.00 1.13 -6.35
N GLU A 286 8.64 -0.03 -6.85
CA GLU A 286 7.91 -0.26 -8.09
C GLU A 286 6.45 -0.53 -7.75
N VAL A 287 5.52 0.13 -8.45
CA VAL A 287 4.08 0.11 -8.14
C VAL A 287 3.33 -0.63 -9.23
N HIS A 288 2.61 -1.67 -8.83
CA HIS A 288 1.78 -2.49 -9.70
C HIS A 288 0.32 -2.40 -9.26
N GLU A 289 -0.61 -2.37 -10.21
CA GLU A 289 -2.04 -2.15 -9.93
C GLU A 289 -2.90 -3.07 -10.76
N THR A 290 -3.95 -3.62 -10.12
CA THR A 290 -4.97 -4.39 -10.81
C THR A 290 -6.35 -4.09 -10.25
N ILE A 291 -7.39 -4.51 -10.96
CA ILE A 291 -8.77 -4.56 -10.46
C ILE A 291 -9.18 -6.02 -10.48
N VAL A 292 -9.66 -6.51 -9.35
CA VAL A 292 -10.18 -7.86 -9.21
C VAL A 292 -11.69 -7.85 -9.04
N HIS A 293 -12.35 -8.82 -9.68
CA HIS A 293 -13.81 -8.99 -9.66
C HIS A 293 -14.13 -10.30 -8.97
N SER A 294 -14.66 -10.25 -7.76
CA SER A 294 -14.83 -11.44 -6.90
C SER A 294 -15.66 -12.57 -7.53
N GLY A 295 -16.61 -12.26 -8.40
CA GLY A 295 -17.41 -13.27 -9.12
C GLY A 295 -16.60 -14.21 -10.00
N GLU A 296 -15.38 -13.84 -10.41
CA GLU A 296 -14.45 -14.70 -11.16
C GLU A 296 -13.73 -15.71 -10.28
N TRP A 297 -13.89 -15.58 -8.96
CA TRP A 297 -13.20 -16.36 -7.93
C TRP A 297 -14.11 -17.34 -7.17
N GLY A 298 -15.29 -17.65 -7.74
CA GLY A 298 -16.21 -18.59 -7.16
C GLY A 298 -16.98 -18.06 -5.95
N THR A 299 -17.06 -16.75 -5.76
CA THR A 299 -17.85 -16.13 -4.69
C THR A 299 -19.21 -15.65 -5.20
N LEU A 300 -20.23 -15.77 -4.34
CA LEU A 300 -21.59 -15.29 -4.66
C LEU A 300 -21.64 -13.76 -4.74
N GLU A 301 -20.98 -13.04 -3.82
CA GLU A 301 -20.99 -11.60 -3.88
C GLU A 301 -20.10 -11.08 -5.01
N HIS A 302 -20.71 -10.33 -5.91
CA HIS A 302 -20.01 -9.63 -6.99
C HIS A 302 -19.53 -8.26 -6.48
N ARG A 303 -18.24 -8.17 -6.20
CA ARG A 303 -17.58 -7.01 -5.63
C ARG A 303 -16.26 -6.73 -6.33
N SER A 304 -16.15 -5.58 -6.97
CA SER A 304 -14.91 -5.16 -7.63
C SER A 304 -14.03 -4.38 -6.65
N ARG A 305 -12.72 -4.66 -6.66
CA ARG A 305 -11.73 -3.96 -5.85
C ARG A 305 -10.45 -3.69 -6.62
N MET A 306 -9.91 -2.50 -6.40
CA MET A 306 -8.56 -2.17 -6.81
C MET A 306 -7.58 -2.76 -5.79
N CYS A 307 -6.51 -3.36 -6.28
CA CYS A 307 -5.35 -3.74 -5.49
C CYS A 307 -4.11 -3.07 -6.06
N MET A 308 -3.32 -2.44 -5.19
CA MET A 308 -1.98 -1.97 -5.48
C MET A 308 -0.99 -2.83 -4.70
N VAL A 309 0.02 -3.36 -5.40
CA VAL A 309 1.20 -3.96 -4.79
C VAL A 309 2.39 -3.09 -5.13
N ALA A 310 3.03 -2.52 -4.11
CA ALA A 310 4.30 -1.82 -4.27
C ALA A 310 5.42 -2.66 -3.66
N ILE A 311 6.43 -2.95 -4.47
CA ILE A 311 7.58 -3.76 -4.08
C ILE A 311 8.86 -2.94 -4.08
N THR A 312 9.82 -3.32 -3.26
CA THR A 312 11.15 -2.71 -3.28
C THR A 312 11.77 -2.89 -4.66
N ARG A 313 12.31 -1.81 -5.22
CA ARG A 313 13.05 -1.87 -6.48
C ARG A 313 14.12 -2.96 -6.48
N GLY A 314 14.17 -3.73 -7.55
CA GLY A 314 15.05 -4.90 -7.67
C GLY A 314 14.42 -6.22 -7.25
N MET A 315 13.20 -6.21 -6.72
CA MET A 315 12.35 -7.39 -6.62
C MET A 315 11.57 -7.57 -7.93
N SER A 316 11.18 -8.78 -8.27
CA SER A 316 10.40 -9.07 -9.49
C SER A 316 8.97 -9.45 -9.11
N PHE A 317 8.00 -8.68 -9.62
CA PHE A 317 6.57 -8.92 -9.44
C PHE A 317 5.79 -8.48 -10.67
N THR A 318 4.77 -9.24 -11.06
CA THR A 318 3.79 -8.81 -12.06
C THR A 318 2.43 -9.42 -11.76
N PHE A 319 1.36 -8.68 -12.05
CA PHE A 319 0.00 -9.22 -12.02
C PHE A 319 -0.32 -10.11 -13.24
N ASP A 320 0.52 -10.13 -14.27
CA ASP A 320 0.35 -11.03 -15.42
C ASP A 320 0.43 -12.51 -15.00
N ASP A 321 1.10 -12.79 -13.87
CA ASP A 321 1.21 -14.13 -13.29
C ASP A 321 -0.03 -14.48 -12.42
N LEU A 322 -0.99 -13.58 -12.27
CA LEU A 322 -2.20 -13.82 -11.49
C LEU A 322 -3.16 -14.75 -12.23
N VAL A 323 -3.26 -15.98 -11.80
CA VAL A 323 -4.18 -16.96 -12.38
C VAL A 323 -5.59 -16.75 -11.79
N VAL A 324 -6.50 -16.26 -12.63
CA VAL A 324 -7.92 -16.15 -12.27
C VAL A 324 -8.59 -17.50 -12.54
N PRO A 325 -9.22 -18.15 -11.54
CA PRO A 325 -9.74 -19.52 -11.72
C PRO A 325 -10.99 -19.57 -12.59
N HIS A 326 -11.69 -18.46 -12.79
CA HIS A 326 -13.01 -18.40 -13.47
C HIS A 326 -13.98 -19.47 -12.93
N ALA A 327 -13.89 -19.73 -11.62
CA ALA A 327 -14.74 -20.72 -10.94
C ALA A 327 -16.18 -20.22 -10.83
N GLY A 328 -17.16 -21.08 -11.10
CA GLY A 328 -18.56 -20.80 -10.82
C GLY A 328 -18.81 -20.64 -9.31
N ALA A 329 -19.68 -19.71 -8.96
CA ALA A 329 -20.17 -19.59 -7.59
C ALA A 329 -21.15 -20.74 -7.27
N PRO A 330 -21.28 -21.15 -6.00
CA PRO A 330 -22.35 -22.04 -5.58
C PRO A 330 -23.73 -21.39 -5.79
N MET A 331 -24.81 -22.14 -5.72
CA MET A 331 -26.13 -21.56 -5.59
C MET A 331 -26.31 -20.95 -4.19
N LEU A 332 -27.10 -19.88 -4.11
CA LEU A 332 -27.36 -19.21 -2.83
C LEU A 332 -27.93 -20.16 -1.80
N GLY A 333 -28.84 -21.06 -2.20
CA GLY A 333 -29.42 -22.07 -1.33
C GLY A 333 -28.43 -22.98 -0.64
N GLU A 334 -27.26 -23.23 -1.26
CA GLU A 334 -26.22 -24.09 -0.67
C GLU A 334 -25.52 -23.45 0.55
N ILE A 335 -25.65 -22.14 0.71
CA ILE A 335 -24.98 -21.40 1.79
C ILE A 335 -25.96 -20.83 2.82
N LEU A 336 -27.27 -21.01 2.64
CA LEU A 336 -28.27 -20.49 3.57
C LEU A 336 -28.31 -21.30 4.88
N ASP A 337 -28.69 -20.62 5.95
CA ASP A 337 -29.03 -21.24 7.20
C ASP A 337 -30.44 -21.88 7.09
N PRO A 338 -30.72 -22.98 7.81
CA PRO A 338 -32.05 -23.57 7.82
C PRO A 338 -33.01 -22.71 8.65
N VAL A 339 -33.63 -21.72 8.01
CA VAL A 339 -34.60 -20.81 8.62
C VAL A 339 -36.01 -21.34 8.36
N PRO A 340 -36.84 -21.56 9.42
CA PRO A 340 -38.24 -22.00 9.26
C PRO A 340 -39.03 -21.05 8.36
N LEU A 341 -40.00 -21.62 7.63
CA LEU A 341 -40.84 -20.83 6.71
C LEU A 341 -41.79 -19.86 7.45
N ASP A 342 -42.06 -20.12 8.71
CA ASP A 342 -42.88 -19.28 9.59
C ASP A 342 -42.03 -18.37 10.51
N ASP A 343 -40.72 -18.29 10.28
CA ASP A 343 -39.82 -17.46 11.08
C ASP A 343 -40.18 -15.99 11.02
N PRO A 344 -40.15 -15.23 12.13
CA PRO A 344 -40.49 -13.80 12.16
C PRO A 344 -39.56 -12.89 11.29
N SER A 345 -38.42 -13.38 10.84
CA SER A 345 -37.54 -12.66 9.93
C SER A 345 -38.17 -12.44 8.55
N TRP A 346 -39.13 -13.27 8.15
CA TRP A 346 -39.89 -13.10 6.93
C TRP A 346 -40.93 -12.00 7.07
N SER A 347 -40.89 -11.01 6.20
CA SER A 347 -41.81 -9.85 6.23
C SER A 347 -42.14 -9.35 4.83
N THR A 348 -43.28 -8.65 4.66
CA THR A 348 -43.72 -8.16 3.34
C THR A 348 -42.89 -7.00 2.82
N MET A 349 -42.20 -6.27 3.69
CA MET A 349 -41.39 -5.07 3.35
C MET A 349 -42.11 -4.08 2.41
N ASP A 350 -43.43 -3.90 2.55
CA ASP A 350 -44.30 -3.13 1.65
C ASP A 350 -43.76 -1.72 1.36
N TYR A 351 -43.14 -1.08 2.36
CA TYR A 351 -42.53 0.23 2.21
C TYR A 351 -41.40 0.29 1.17
N LEU A 352 -40.68 -0.84 0.95
CA LEU A 352 -39.62 -0.93 -0.06
C LEU A 352 -40.21 -1.07 -1.46
N PHE A 353 -41.31 -1.82 -1.62
CA PHE A 353 -42.04 -1.92 -2.87
C PHE A 353 -42.65 -0.57 -3.27
N THR A 354 -43.33 0.10 -2.34
CA THR A 354 -43.88 1.46 -2.55
C THR A 354 -42.77 2.46 -2.92
N LYS A 355 -41.60 2.34 -2.27
CA LYS A 355 -40.42 3.16 -2.59
C LYS A 355 -39.88 2.86 -3.96
N ALA A 356 -39.79 1.60 -4.36
CA ALA A 356 -39.31 1.19 -5.69
C ALA A 356 -40.24 1.72 -6.80
N GLU A 357 -41.54 1.64 -6.62
CA GLU A 357 -42.55 2.21 -7.55
C GLU A 357 -42.39 3.72 -7.69
N ARG A 358 -42.27 4.44 -6.57
CA ARG A 358 -42.05 5.89 -6.59
C ARG A 358 -40.71 6.25 -7.29
N ASP A 359 -39.62 5.57 -6.93
CA ASP A 359 -38.31 5.83 -7.51
C ASP A 359 -38.29 5.53 -9.02
N ALA A 360 -39.03 4.51 -9.48
CA ALA A 360 -39.22 4.22 -10.89
C ALA A 360 -40.04 5.33 -11.60
N ALA A 361 -41.10 5.80 -10.98
CA ALA A 361 -41.93 6.90 -11.52
C ALA A 361 -41.15 8.23 -11.62
N GLU A 362 -40.17 8.45 -10.72
CA GLU A 362 -39.29 9.61 -10.72
C GLU A 362 -38.04 9.42 -11.64
N GLY A 363 -37.96 8.31 -12.39
CA GLY A 363 -36.82 8.02 -13.26
C GLY A 363 -35.51 7.66 -12.51
N LYS A 364 -35.61 7.37 -11.22
CA LYS A 364 -34.48 6.89 -10.42
C LYS A 364 -34.35 5.38 -10.64
N GLY A 365 -33.30 4.93 -11.25
CA GLY A 365 -33.08 3.53 -11.61
C GLY A 365 -32.77 2.58 -10.45
N PHE A 366 -33.40 2.73 -9.28
CA PHE A 366 -33.23 1.86 -8.13
C PHE A 366 -34.13 0.63 -8.24
N ALA A 367 -33.50 -0.54 -8.39
CA ALA A 367 -34.19 -1.81 -8.29
C ALA A 367 -33.74 -2.55 -7.01
N MET A 368 -34.69 -3.14 -6.29
CA MET A 368 -34.38 -4.11 -5.25
C MET A 368 -33.78 -5.35 -5.88
N GLN A 369 -32.76 -5.92 -5.20
CA GLN A 369 -32.23 -7.22 -5.57
C GLN A 369 -33.00 -8.29 -4.79
N ILE A 370 -33.99 -8.88 -5.44
CA ILE A 370 -34.74 -10.02 -4.89
C ILE A 370 -34.09 -11.29 -5.40
N LEU A 371 -33.61 -12.13 -4.48
CA LEU A 371 -32.84 -13.34 -4.73
C LEU A 371 -33.69 -14.56 -4.35
N THR A 372 -33.57 -15.59 -5.13
CA THR A 372 -34.08 -16.93 -4.85
C THR A 372 -32.93 -17.89 -4.53
N GLU A 373 -33.21 -19.06 -4.03
CA GLU A 373 -32.20 -20.05 -3.63
C GLU A 373 -31.30 -20.52 -4.79
N ASP A 374 -31.81 -20.46 -6.02
CA ASP A 374 -31.07 -20.81 -7.23
C ASP A 374 -30.14 -19.68 -7.76
N ALA A 375 -30.13 -18.52 -7.10
CA ALA A 375 -29.26 -17.41 -7.50
C ALA A 375 -27.77 -17.80 -7.38
N THR A 376 -27.02 -17.57 -8.44
CA THR A 376 -25.56 -17.79 -8.49
C THR A 376 -24.78 -16.48 -8.41
N LYS A 377 -25.50 -15.36 -8.18
CA LYS A 377 -24.93 -14.03 -8.08
C LYS A 377 -25.68 -13.19 -7.06
N VAL A 378 -24.95 -12.58 -6.16
CA VAL A 378 -25.42 -11.59 -5.19
C VAL A 378 -24.69 -10.28 -5.46
N GLY A 379 -25.41 -9.17 -5.54
CA GLY A 379 -24.79 -7.86 -5.64
C GLY A 379 -24.00 -7.51 -4.37
N THR A 380 -23.26 -6.41 -4.43
CA THR A 380 -22.46 -5.96 -3.28
C THR A 380 -23.33 -5.74 -2.03
N ILE A 381 -23.00 -6.42 -0.94
CA ILE A 381 -23.63 -6.26 0.36
C ILE A 381 -22.81 -5.22 1.15
N SER A 382 -23.45 -4.10 1.52
CA SER A 382 -22.77 -2.97 2.12
C SER A 382 -22.69 -3.05 3.66
N LYS A 383 -21.86 -2.19 4.27
CA LYS A 383 -21.78 -2.05 5.73
C LYS A 383 -23.11 -1.69 6.39
N GLY A 384 -24.03 -1.11 5.62
CA GLY A 384 -25.34 -0.70 6.12
C GLY A 384 -26.43 -1.75 5.95
N TYR A 385 -26.11 -2.99 5.65
CA TYR A 385 -27.04 -4.05 5.31
C TYR A 385 -28.13 -4.28 6.35
N SER A 386 -27.78 -4.27 7.63
CA SER A 386 -28.75 -4.39 8.74
C SER A 386 -29.83 -3.32 8.74
N LYS A 387 -29.63 -2.18 8.04
CA LYS A 387 -30.62 -1.10 7.93
C LYS A 387 -31.67 -1.33 6.87
N ASN A 388 -31.68 -2.50 6.25
CA ASN A 388 -32.66 -2.95 5.25
C ASN A 388 -32.93 -1.90 4.13
N ARG A 389 -31.85 -1.44 3.48
CA ARG A 389 -31.97 -0.44 2.41
C ARG A 389 -32.57 -1.03 1.14
N SER A 390 -33.25 -0.21 0.33
CA SER A 390 -33.91 -0.63 -0.91
C SER A 390 -32.99 -1.23 -1.97
N THR A 391 -31.70 -0.87 -1.97
CA THR A 391 -30.71 -1.36 -2.96
C THR A 391 -29.97 -2.62 -2.52
N GLU A 392 -30.16 -3.05 -1.27
CA GLU A 392 -29.49 -4.25 -0.73
C GLU A 392 -30.22 -5.53 -1.15
N PRO A 393 -29.52 -6.66 -1.30
CA PRO A 393 -30.14 -7.93 -1.65
C PRO A 393 -31.09 -8.44 -0.56
N LYS A 394 -32.21 -9.05 -0.99
CA LYS A 394 -33.22 -9.67 -0.14
C LYS A 394 -33.46 -11.10 -0.62
N LEU A 395 -33.55 -12.03 0.29
CA LEU A 395 -33.96 -13.40 -0.02
C LEU A 395 -35.48 -13.48 -0.05
N GLN A 396 -36.04 -14.04 -1.14
CA GLN A 396 -37.45 -14.29 -1.31
C GLN A 396 -37.83 -15.61 -0.63
N HIS A 397 -38.97 -15.62 0.05
CA HIS A 397 -39.52 -16.82 0.64
C HIS A 397 -39.91 -17.83 -0.45
N PRO A 398 -39.58 -19.12 -0.31
CA PRO A 398 -39.77 -20.11 -1.35
C PRO A 398 -41.24 -20.35 -1.74
N GLU A 399 -42.17 -20.26 -0.78
CA GLU A 399 -43.59 -20.50 -0.99
C GLU A 399 -44.44 -19.24 -1.10
N ASN A 400 -43.96 -18.10 -0.59
CA ASN A 400 -44.72 -16.84 -0.63
C ASN A 400 -43.86 -15.68 -1.16
N PRO A 401 -43.97 -15.34 -2.45
CA PRO A 401 -43.10 -14.31 -3.05
C PRO A 401 -43.29 -12.89 -2.50
N LYS A 402 -44.30 -12.65 -1.68
CA LYS A 402 -44.51 -11.38 -0.98
C LYS A 402 -43.65 -11.24 0.30
N LEU A 403 -43.09 -12.32 0.79
CA LEU A 403 -42.27 -12.34 1.99
C LEU A 403 -40.79 -12.32 1.61
N LEU A 404 -40.05 -11.44 2.25
CA LEU A 404 -38.62 -11.25 2.07
C LEU A 404 -37.92 -11.27 3.42
N ARG A 405 -36.66 -11.71 3.44
CA ARG A 405 -35.79 -11.51 4.60
C ARG A 405 -34.41 -11.00 4.19
N LEU A 406 -33.67 -10.42 5.13
CA LEU A 406 -32.25 -10.21 5.00
C LEU A 406 -31.49 -11.53 5.16
N LEU A 407 -30.31 -11.62 4.60
CA LEU A 407 -29.36 -12.67 4.93
C LEU A 407 -28.93 -12.53 6.40
N SER A 408 -28.71 -13.64 7.08
CA SER A 408 -28.08 -13.64 8.39
C SER A 408 -26.62 -13.16 8.30
N PRO A 409 -25.97 -12.76 9.41
CA PRO A 409 -24.54 -12.47 9.41
C PRO A 409 -23.68 -13.61 8.87
N ALA A 410 -24.04 -14.86 9.21
CA ALA A 410 -23.33 -16.04 8.74
C ALA A 410 -23.50 -16.26 7.23
N GLU A 411 -24.71 -16.07 6.70
CA GLU A 411 -24.98 -16.12 5.26
C GLU A 411 -24.26 -15.00 4.52
N HIS A 412 -24.24 -13.78 5.08
CA HIS A 412 -23.46 -12.66 4.52
C HIS A 412 -21.97 -12.99 4.43
N ALA A 413 -21.38 -13.58 5.48
CA ALA A 413 -19.99 -14.01 5.45
C ALA A 413 -19.75 -15.06 4.35
N ARG A 414 -20.61 -16.08 4.27
CA ARG A 414 -20.50 -17.16 3.27
C ARG A 414 -20.65 -16.64 1.83
N CYS A 415 -21.52 -15.65 1.58
CA CYS A 415 -21.61 -14.99 0.26
C CYS A 415 -20.26 -14.43 -0.21
N LYS A 416 -19.41 -14.00 0.70
CA LYS A 416 -18.08 -13.45 0.44
C LYS A 416 -16.95 -14.48 0.47
N GLY A 417 -17.26 -15.74 0.82
CA GLY A 417 -16.24 -16.76 1.09
C GLY A 417 -15.45 -16.52 2.38
N ILE A 418 -16.07 -15.83 3.36
CA ILE A 418 -15.51 -15.60 4.69
C ILE A 418 -16.06 -16.66 5.65
N SER A 419 -15.23 -17.16 6.57
CA SER A 419 -15.71 -18.03 7.65
C SER A 419 -16.71 -17.26 8.52
N ALA A 420 -17.90 -17.84 8.73
CA ALA A 420 -18.93 -17.26 9.60
C ALA A 420 -18.42 -17.06 11.04
N GLN A 421 -17.50 -17.91 11.50
CA GLN A 421 -16.90 -17.86 12.84
C GLN A 421 -16.17 -16.54 13.13
N MET A 422 -15.74 -15.83 12.09
CA MET A 422 -15.10 -14.52 12.28
C MET A 422 -16.05 -13.45 12.85
N GLY A 423 -17.36 -13.68 12.86
CA GLY A 423 -18.34 -12.78 13.45
C GLY A 423 -18.97 -13.31 14.74
N ASP A 424 -18.52 -14.46 15.25
CA ASP A 424 -19.08 -15.06 16.45
C ASP A 424 -18.92 -14.13 17.65
N GLY A 425 -20.02 -13.91 18.37
CA GLY A 425 -20.05 -13.00 19.51
C GLY A 425 -20.36 -11.52 19.17
N LEU A 426 -20.33 -11.13 17.90
CA LEU A 426 -20.77 -9.79 17.49
C LEU A 426 -22.31 -9.71 17.39
N SER A 427 -22.86 -8.53 17.68
CA SER A 427 -24.26 -8.27 17.34
C SER A 427 -24.45 -8.35 15.81
N SER A 428 -25.67 -8.72 15.37
CA SER A 428 -26.00 -8.83 13.94
C SER A 428 -25.63 -7.53 13.17
N THR A 429 -25.87 -6.37 13.76
CA THR A 429 -25.54 -5.08 13.14
C THR A 429 -24.04 -4.91 12.96
N ILE A 430 -23.24 -5.20 13.97
CA ILE A 430 -21.77 -5.03 13.90
C ILE A 430 -21.16 -6.09 12.97
N ALA A 431 -21.66 -7.32 13.00
CA ALA A 431 -21.20 -8.36 12.09
C ALA A 431 -21.46 -8.01 10.62
N HIS A 432 -22.67 -7.51 10.29
CA HIS A 432 -22.98 -7.02 8.94
C HIS A 432 -22.11 -5.82 8.54
N GLU A 433 -21.83 -4.93 9.47
CA GLU A 433 -20.93 -3.79 9.24
C GLU A 433 -19.51 -4.27 8.91
N MET A 434 -18.96 -5.16 9.72
CA MET A 434 -17.65 -5.76 9.54
C MET A 434 -17.52 -6.46 8.17
N TYR A 435 -18.45 -7.35 7.85
CA TYR A 435 -18.45 -8.06 6.58
C TYR A 435 -18.70 -7.13 5.40
N GLY A 436 -19.62 -6.16 5.52
CA GLY A 436 -19.95 -5.22 4.45
C GLY A 436 -18.82 -4.27 4.08
N GLN A 437 -17.93 -3.94 5.01
CA GLN A 437 -16.71 -3.17 4.77
C GLN A 437 -15.60 -4.02 4.13
N SER A 438 -15.57 -5.32 4.42
CA SER A 438 -14.48 -6.22 4.06
C SER A 438 -14.38 -6.50 2.56
N ILE A 439 -13.24 -7.02 2.18
CA ILE A 439 -12.99 -7.60 0.86
C ILE A 439 -13.64 -8.99 0.74
N THR A 440 -13.64 -9.56 -0.46
CA THR A 440 -13.79 -10.99 -0.69
C THR A 440 -12.39 -11.61 -0.68
N PRO A 441 -12.09 -12.62 0.18
CA PRO A 441 -10.72 -13.07 0.44
C PRO A 441 -10.00 -13.71 -0.75
N ALA A 442 -10.71 -14.45 -1.60
CA ALA A 442 -10.11 -15.32 -2.62
C ALA A 442 -9.11 -14.60 -3.55
N PRO A 443 -9.43 -13.45 -4.18
CA PRO A 443 -8.46 -12.77 -5.03
C PRO A 443 -7.26 -12.23 -4.26
N PHE A 444 -7.44 -11.73 -3.04
CA PHE A 444 -6.32 -11.20 -2.24
C PHE A 444 -5.40 -12.30 -1.71
N LYS A 445 -5.95 -13.48 -1.43
CA LYS A 445 -5.16 -14.67 -1.12
C LYS A 445 -4.27 -15.08 -2.28
N ALA A 446 -4.77 -15.05 -3.52
CA ALA A 446 -3.97 -15.35 -4.71
C ALA A 446 -2.91 -14.27 -4.98
N ILE A 447 -3.22 -12.99 -4.77
CA ILE A 447 -2.24 -11.90 -4.86
C ILE A 447 -1.13 -12.09 -3.82
N ALA A 448 -1.47 -12.47 -2.60
CA ALA A 448 -0.47 -12.73 -1.56
C ALA A 448 0.39 -13.96 -1.87
N GLU A 449 -0.15 -14.96 -2.58
CA GLU A 449 0.63 -16.09 -3.09
C GLU A 449 1.68 -15.63 -4.13
N LEU A 450 1.33 -14.71 -5.04
CA LEU A 450 2.32 -14.07 -5.94
C LEU A 450 3.38 -13.28 -5.17
N VAL A 451 2.98 -12.55 -4.12
CA VAL A 451 3.93 -11.87 -3.24
C VAL A 451 4.87 -12.88 -2.57
N ALA A 452 4.37 -14.03 -2.12
CA ALA A 452 5.21 -15.08 -1.55
C ALA A 452 6.25 -15.61 -2.56
N MET A 453 5.86 -15.81 -3.82
CA MET A 453 6.79 -16.22 -4.89
C MET A 453 7.88 -15.17 -5.11
N THR A 454 7.51 -13.88 -5.12
CA THR A 454 8.46 -12.75 -5.19
C THR A 454 9.46 -12.79 -4.04
N LEU A 455 8.99 -12.99 -2.80
CA LEU A 455 9.84 -13.07 -1.61
C LEU A 455 10.78 -14.28 -1.65
N GLN A 456 10.30 -15.44 -2.09
CA GLN A 456 11.13 -16.63 -2.21
C GLN A 456 12.26 -16.49 -3.25
N ASN A 457 12.00 -15.79 -4.35
CA ASN A 457 13.00 -15.53 -5.38
C ASN A 457 14.17 -14.65 -4.88
N MET A 458 13.98 -13.94 -3.75
CA MET A 458 15.05 -13.13 -3.16
C MET A 458 16.16 -13.94 -2.48
N LYS A 459 15.95 -15.23 -2.18
CA LYS A 459 16.96 -16.08 -1.48
C LYS A 459 18.33 -16.06 -2.14
N HIS A 460 18.39 -15.87 -3.45
CA HIS A 460 19.61 -15.96 -4.25
C HIS A 460 19.94 -14.65 -4.99
N GLY A 461 19.16 -13.59 -4.77
CA GLY A 461 19.37 -12.29 -5.41
C GLY A 461 20.46 -11.47 -4.74
N SER A 462 21.05 -10.53 -5.47
CA SER A 462 21.83 -9.43 -4.89
C SER A 462 21.12 -8.12 -5.17
N TYR A 463 21.14 -7.21 -4.19
CA TYR A 463 20.59 -5.87 -4.39
C TYR A 463 21.44 -5.12 -5.42
N ASN A 464 20.93 -4.98 -6.62
CA ASN A 464 21.54 -4.18 -7.68
C ASN A 464 20.69 -2.94 -7.91
N VAL A 465 21.23 -1.78 -7.58
CA VAL A 465 20.60 -0.48 -7.86
C VAL A 465 20.69 -0.19 -9.35
N LYS A 466 19.74 -0.68 -10.14
CA LYS A 466 19.45 -0.04 -11.43
C LYS A 466 18.56 1.16 -11.14
N MET A 467 19.13 2.36 -11.13
CA MET A 467 18.35 3.57 -11.06
C MET A 467 17.51 3.71 -12.33
N ILE A 468 16.21 3.91 -12.15
CA ILE A 468 15.33 4.33 -13.26
C ILE A 468 15.86 5.68 -13.73
N SER A 469 16.33 5.75 -14.97
CA SER A 469 16.74 7.02 -15.56
C SER A 469 15.50 7.91 -15.77
N LYS A 470 15.70 9.23 -15.86
CA LYS A 470 14.60 10.14 -16.23
C LYS A 470 13.88 9.71 -17.52
N LYS A 471 14.61 9.06 -18.45
CA LYS A 471 14.06 8.50 -19.69
C LYS A 471 13.12 7.32 -19.44
N ASP A 472 13.40 6.48 -18.44
CA ASP A 472 12.53 5.35 -18.10
C ASP A 472 11.21 5.84 -17.47
N VAL A 473 11.25 6.90 -16.65
CA VAL A 473 10.06 7.55 -16.10
C VAL A 473 9.23 8.23 -17.22
N GLU A 474 9.89 8.87 -18.19
CA GLU A 474 9.22 9.46 -19.35
C GLU A 474 8.64 8.38 -20.27
N ALA A 475 9.30 7.24 -20.41
CA ALA A 475 8.81 6.10 -21.20
C ALA A 475 7.60 5.42 -20.52
N GLU A 476 7.62 5.19 -19.21
CA GLU A 476 6.47 4.69 -18.46
C GLU A 476 5.29 5.67 -18.49
N GLY A 477 5.53 6.97 -18.32
CA GLY A 477 4.54 8.01 -18.49
C GLY A 477 3.94 8.06 -19.91
N SER A 478 4.78 7.82 -20.94
CA SER A 478 4.36 7.76 -22.33
C SER A 478 3.54 6.50 -22.65
N VAL A 479 3.84 5.37 -22.05
CA VAL A 479 3.06 4.13 -22.20
C VAL A 479 1.66 4.29 -21.58
N LEU A 480 1.55 4.98 -20.46
CA LEU A 480 0.25 5.31 -19.85
C LEU A 480 -0.59 6.28 -20.71
N LEU A 481 0.05 7.13 -21.53
CA LEU A 481 -0.61 8.06 -22.45
C LEU A 481 -0.88 7.44 -23.83
N LEU A 482 -0.16 6.40 -24.24
CA LEU A 482 -0.27 5.78 -25.57
C LEU A 482 -1.28 4.62 -25.66
N ASN A 483 -1.82 4.17 -24.54
CA ASN A 483 -3.01 3.34 -24.52
C ASN A 483 -4.21 4.21 -24.13
N PRO A 484 -4.84 4.95 -25.05
CA PRO A 484 -6.18 5.45 -24.80
C PRO A 484 -7.02 4.21 -24.54
N VAL A 485 -7.59 4.11 -23.35
CA VAL A 485 -8.68 3.19 -23.06
C VAL A 485 -9.61 3.37 -24.25
N LYS A 486 -9.72 2.34 -25.11
CA LYS A 486 -10.84 2.28 -26.03
C LYS A 486 -12.06 2.46 -25.14
N GLU A 487 -12.77 3.58 -25.32
CA GLU A 487 -14.09 3.72 -24.75
C GLU A 487 -14.84 2.47 -25.14
N ILE A 488 -14.93 1.54 -24.20
CA ILE A 488 -15.97 0.53 -24.24
C ILE A 488 -17.20 1.39 -24.03
N GLN A 489 -17.95 1.63 -25.09
CA GLN A 489 -19.31 2.11 -24.99
C GLN A 489 -20.03 1.07 -24.14
N GLU A 490 -20.06 1.30 -22.84
CA GLU A 490 -20.93 0.55 -21.95
C GLU A 490 -22.35 0.81 -22.44
N PRO A 491 -23.15 -0.23 -22.66
CA PRO A 491 -24.55 -0.05 -22.91
C PRO A 491 -25.13 0.78 -21.76
N ALA A 492 -25.98 1.74 -22.06
CA ALA A 492 -26.55 2.76 -21.17
C ALA A 492 -27.22 2.22 -19.88
N GLN A 493 -27.23 0.91 -19.65
CA GLN A 493 -27.77 0.23 -18.48
C GLN A 493 -26.73 -0.02 -17.36
N ALA A 494 -25.43 0.22 -17.56
CA ALA A 494 -24.38 0.01 -16.54
C ALA A 494 -24.09 1.28 -15.70
N MET A 495 -24.77 2.39 -15.93
CA MET A 495 -24.60 3.64 -15.16
C MET A 495 -25.47 3.75 -13.91
N LEU A 496 -26.08 2.66 -13.48
CA LEU A 496 -26.90 2.66 -12.27
C LEU A 496 -26.30 1.65 -11.28
N PHE A 497 -25.36 2.13 -10.46
CA PHE A 497 -25.12 1.64 -9.05
C PHE A 497 -23.76 2.07 -8.54
#